data_b92d5f1541066659b55ded3bcbd62187
#
_entry.id   b92d5f1541066659b55ded3bcbd62187
#
_cell.length_a   1.000
_cell.length_b   1.000
_cell.length_c   1.000
_cell.angle_alpha   90.00
_cell.angle_beta   90.00
_cell.angle_gamma   90.00
#
_symmetry.space_group_name_H-M   'P 1'
#
loop_
_entity.id
_entity.type
_entity.pdbx_description
1 polymer ?
#
loop_
_entity_poly.entity_id
_entity_poly.type
_entity_poly.pdbx_seq_one_letter_code
_entity_poly.pdbx_strand_id
1 'polypeptide(L)'
;MQNEEYRSSETSVTRGRLARAAFFIIAIVLLSFVALLGYRVWAQMPDDEDRQRLVQQHPLMPPGVSIRPTSKPVIGDLGGLRVTFPPGFVRNAEYEGDPEFGHKRIGPKPERTHQSSLVSLGFDVRYPEIVAISVEETRLDKSNYTIYNTPWLSVHITAGVDFGDGQFLERVTASINRDTNFQFRKLPRQFHGLDVYTPSAVDANERNRDSQGIYKNDARDIDVFVHYDKENKVDNFIRCSNRNHRAAPCEHDFFLGQGVKTHVTVSSRRGMLENWEDIQYKTKKLIFTFRSS
;
A
#
# COMPACT_ATOMS: atom_id res chain seq x y z
N MET A 1 47.62 62.43 -21.06
CA MET A 1 47.49 60.98 -20.80
C MET A 1 47.07 60.61 -19.38
N GLN A 2 46.67 61.51 -18.50
CA GLN A 2 46.24 61.22 -17.12
C GLN A 2 44.73 61.21 -16.88
N ASN A 3 43.88 61.54 -17.84
CA ASN A 3 42.42 61.64 -17.67
C ASN A 3 41.66 60.37 -18.10
N GLU A 4 42.27 59.41 -18.75
CA GLU A 4 41.57 58.16 -19.16
C GLU A 4 41.58 57.07 -18.09
N GLU A 5 42.60 57.04 -17.25
CA GLU A 5 42.76 56.03 -16.17
C GLU A 5 41.76 56.25 -15.02
N TYR A 6 41.35 57.49 -14.74
CA TYR A 6 40.39 57.81 -13.69
C TYR A 6 38.96 57.47 -14.04
N ARG A 7 38.62 57.48 -15.33
CA ARG A 7 37.26 57.15 -15.81
C ARG A 7 36.99 55.64 -15.84
N SER A 8 38.04 54.79 -15.94
CA SER A 8 37.92 53.35 -15.94
C SER A 8 37.64 52.75 -14.55
N SER A 9 38.10 53.38 -13.49
CA SER A 9 37.93 52.86 -12.09
C SER A 9 36.49 53.10 -11.56
N GLU A 10 35.87 54.23 -11.91
CA GLU A 10 34.48 54.51 -11.46
C GLU A 10 33.44 53.60 -12.08
N THR A 11 33.62 53.19 -13.36
CA THR A 11 32.66 52.30 -14.04
C THR A 11 32.72 50.86 -13.51
N SER A 12 33.82 50.40 -12.94
CA SER A 12 33.96 49.04 -12.38
C SER A 12 33.28 48.95 -11.00
N VAL A 13 33.39 49.98 -10.18
CA VAL A 13 32.80 50.03 -8.83
C VAL A 13 31.26 50.11 -8.91
N THR A 14 30.71 50.88 -9.87
CA THR A 14 29.26 50.96 -10.05
C THR A 14 28.65 49.67 -10.59
N ARG A 15 29.33 48.90 -11.46
CA ARG A 15 28.87 47.60 -11.94
C ARG A 15 28.84 46.55 -10.81
N GLY A 16 29.81 46.54 -9.92
CA GLY A 16 29.83 45.65 -8.76
C GLY A 16 28.70 45.92 -7.75
N ARG A 17 28.34 47.18 -7.55
CA ARG A 17 27.21 47.57 -6.67
C ARG A 17 25.85 47.20 -7.27
N LEU A 18 25.66 47.41 -8.56
CA LEU A 18 24.44 47.00 -9.28
C LEU A 18 24.26 45.47 -9.29
N ALA A 19 25.32 44.69 -9.51
CA ALA A 19 25.27 43.24 -9.47
C ALA A 19 24.91 42.70 -8.07
N ARG A 20 25.43 43.30 -7.01
CA ARG A 20 25.05 42.92 -5.63
C ARG A 20 23.60 43.28 -5.32
N ALA A 21 23.13 44.47 -5.73
CA ALA A 21 21.74 44.86 -5.53
C ALA A 21 20.77 43.93 -6.30
N ALA A 22 21.09 43.54 -7.53
CA ALA A 22 20.31 42.58 -8.29
C ALA A 22 20.26 41.20 -7.64
N PHE A 23 21.39 40.74 -7.11
CA PHE A 23 21.44 39.47 -6.37
C PHE A 23 20.54 39.47 -5.12
N PHE A 24 20.58 40.55 -4.32
CA PHE A 24 19.68 40.72 -3.16
C PHE A 24 18.21 40.73 -3.53
N ILE A 25 17.85 41.40 -4.61
CA ILE A 25 16.46 41.45 -5.08
C ILE A 25 15.99 40.05 -5.51
N ILE A 26 16.80 39.32 -6.26
CA ILE A 26 16.49 37.95 -6.69
C ILE A 26 16.34 37.03 -5.46
N ALA A 27 17.24 37.12 -4.47
CA ALA A 27 17.16 36.34 -3.25
C ALA A 27 15.88 36.63 -2.44
N ILE A 28 15.47 37.89 -2.33
CA ILE A 28 14.22 38.29 -1.65
C ILE A 28 13.00 37.75 -2.40
N VAL A 29 12.98 37.82 -3.73
CA VAL A 29 11.89 37.30 -4.55
C VAL A 29 11.77 35.77 -4.40
N LEU A 30 12.89 35.03 -4.41
CA LEU A 30 12.91 33.59 -4.21
C LEU A 30 12.43 33.20 -2.79
N LEU A 31 12.88 33.91 -1.76
CA LEU A 31 12.43 33.68 -0.39
C LEU A 31 10.94 33.95 -0.21
N SER A 32 10.44 35.02 -0.84
CA SER A 32 9.00 35.36 -0.84
C SER A 32 8.18 34.30 -1.57
N PHE A 33 8.70 33.77 -2.66
CA PHE A 33 8.03 32.70 -3.41
C PHE A 33 7.98 31.38 -2.61
N VAL A 34 9.08 30.99 -1.95
CA VAL A 34 9.12 29.84 -1.06
C VAL A 34 8.16 30.00 0.13
N ALA A 35 8.13 31.20 0.73
CA ALA A 35 7.21 31.51 1.83
C ALA A 35 5.73 31.44 1.37
N LEU A 36 5.42 31.96 0.19
CA LEU A 36 4.07 31.86 -0.39
C LEU A 36 3.66 30.43 -0.71
N LEU A 37 4.57 29.62 -1.23
CA LEU A 37 4.33 28.18 -1.45
C LEU A 37 4.11 27.44 -0.12
N GLY A 38 4.95 27.71 0.87
CA GLY A 38 4.81 27.15 2.22
C GLY A 38 3.48 27.55 2.86
N TYR A 39 3.08 28.83 2.75
CA TYR A 39 1.80 29.30 3.24
C TYR A 39 0.61 28.65 2.52
N ARG A 40 0.68 28.48 1.20
CA ARG A 40 -0.39 27.75 0.46
C ARG A 40 -0.53 26.31 0.87
N VAL A 41 0.59 25.60 1.08
CA VAL A 41 0.57 24.22 1.56
C VAL A 41 0.00 24.15 2.98
N TRP A 42 0.41 25.08 3.85
CA TRP A 42 -0.09 25.14 5.22
C TRP A 42 -1.57 25.52 5.29
N ALA A 43 -2.04 26.47 4.49
CA ALA A 43 -3.44 26.90 4.41
C ALA A 43 -4.36 25.82 3.79
N GLN A 44 -3.82 24.82 3.10
CA GLN A 44 -4.57 23.68 2.56
C GLN A 44 -4.53 22.44 3.49
N MET A 45 -3.77 22.51 4.60
CA MET A 45 -3.85 21.46 5.61
C MET A 45 -5.19 21.58 6.33
N PRO A 46 -5.99 20.49 6.36
CA PRO A 46 -7.25 20.51 7.10
C PRO A 46 -6.95 20.81 8.57
N ASP A 47 -7.69 21.71 9.15
CA ASP A 47 -7.63 21.99 10.58
C ASP A 47 -8.14 20.76 11.39
N ASP A 48 -8.00 20.81 12.71
CA ASP A 48 -8.39 19.69 13.55
C ASP A 48 -9.91 19.43 13.53
N GLU A 49 -10.72 20.46 13.28
CA GLU A 49 -12.17 20.31 13.10
C GLU A 49 -12.51 19.61 11.78
N ASP A 50 -11.84 19.98 10.68
CA ASP A 50 -12.00 19.32 9.38
C ASP A 50 -11.50 17.87 9.43
N ARG A 51 -10.42 17.59 10.17
CA ARG A 51 -9.97 16.22 10.43
C ARG A 51 -11.02 15.42 11.21
N GLN A 52 -11.62 16.01 12.25
CA GLN A 52 -12.67 15.35 13.02
C GLN A 52 -13.93 15.11 12.17
N ARG A 53 -14.33 16.03 11.32
CA ARG A 53 -15.43 15.85 10.35
C ARG A 53 -15.13 14.74 9.36
N LEU A 54 -13.90 14.65 8.82
CA LEU A 54 -13.47 13.56 7.93
C LEU A 54 -13.49 12.21 8.64
N VAL A 55 -13.07 12.14 9.91
CA VAL A 55 -13.18 10.92 10.75
C VAL A 55 -14.64 10.49 10.90
N GLN A 56 -15.55 11.43 11.16
CA GLN A 56 -16.98 11.14 11.31
C GLN A 56 -17.63 10.69 10.00
N GLN A 57 -17.21 11.26 8.86
CA GLN A 57 -17.77 10.94 7.54
C GLN A 57 -17.22 9.64 6.94
N HIS A 58 -15.95 9.30 7.23
CA HIS A 58 -15.26 8.13 6.67
C HIS A 58 -14.49 7.36 7.75
N PRO A 59 -15.17 6.84 8.78
CA PRO A 59 -14.50 6.05 9.80
C PRO A 59 -13.93 4.78 9.18
N LEU A 60 -12.70 4.39 9.59
CA LEU A 60 -12.10 3.10 9.20
C LEU A 60 -12.94 1.91 9.62
N MET A 61 -13.69 2.08 10.71
CA MET A 61 -14.64 1.08 11.18
C MET A 61 -16.01 1.73 11.37
N PRO A 62 -17.00 1.36 10.55
CA PRO A 62 -18.36 1.81 10.76
C PRO A 62 -18.87 1.42 12.16
N PRO A 63 -19.67 2.27 12.82
CA PRO A 63 -20.28 1.92 14.08
C PRO A 63 -21.09 0.63 13.97
N GLY A 64 -20.92 -0.28 14.91
CA GLY A 64 -21.68 -1.54 14.97
C GLY A 64 -21.04 -2.74 14.27
N VAL A 65 -19.91 -2.59 13.58
CA VAL A 65 -19.14 -3.74 13.08
C VAL A 65 -18.39 -4.39 14.23
N SER A 66 -18.91 -5.51 14.72
CA SER A 66 -18.23 -6.32 15.74
C SER A 66 -17.35 -7.36 15.04
N ILE A 67 -16.06 -7.13 15.01
CA ILE A 67 -15.10 -8.20 14.73
C ILE A 67 -14.96 -8.98 16.03
N ARG A 68 -15.44 -10.22 16.04
CA ARG A 68 -15.23 -11.11 17.19
C ARG A 68 -13.87 -11.78 17.03
N PRO A 69 -12.87 -11.40 17.84
CA PRO A 69 -11.57 -12.07 17.79
C PRO A 69 -11.71 -13.54 18.16
N THR A 70 -10.81 -14.35 17.66
CA THR A 70 -10.73 -15.75 18.09
C THR A 70 -10.35 -15.80 19.56
N SER A 71 -11.23 -16.32 20.40
CA SER A 71 -10.99 -16.45 21.87
C SER A 71 -9.92 -17.50 22.20
N LYS A 72 -9.57 -18.35 21.25
CA LYS A 72 -8.57 -19.41 21.39
C LYS A 72 -7.42 -19.16 20.40
N PRO A 73 -6.23 -19.72 20.66
CA PRO A 73 -5.15 -19.71 19.67
C PRO A 73 -5.62 -20.32 18.34
N VAL A 74 -5.13 -19.77 17.22
CA VAL A 74 -5.31 -20.38 15.90
C VAL A 74 -4.07 -21.22 15.62
N ILE A 75 -4.23 -22.54 15.56
CA ILE A 75 -3.17 -23.50 15.34
C ILE A 75 -3.44 -24.30 14.06
N GLY A 76 -2.41 -24.61 13.28
CA GLY A 76 -2.59 -25.37 12.04
C GLY A 76 -1.31 -25.51 11.24
N ASP A 77 -1.44 -26.17 10.10
CA ASP A 77 -0.46 -26.21 9.02
C ASP A 77 -0.85 -25.19 7.95
N LEU A 78 -0.03 -24.17 7.79
CA LEU A 78 -0.23 -23.11 6.82
C LEU A 78 0.67 -23.36 5.60
N GLY A 79 0.25 -24.30 4.74
CA GLY A 79 0.97 -24.63 3.52
C GLY A 79 2.36 -25.24 3.75
N GLY A 80 2.52 -26.04 4.81
CA GLY A 80 3.78 -26.65 5.24
C GLY A 80 4.49 -25.91 6.38
N LEU A 81 3.94 -24.77 6.83
CA LEU A 81 4.42 -24.05 8.00
C LEU A 81 3.48 -24.28 9.19
N ARG A 82 3.92 -25.06 10.19
CA ARG A 82 3.18 -25.21 11.44
C ARG A 82 3.17 -23.90 12.20
N VAL A 83 1.98 -23.41 12.57
CA VAL A 83 1.81 -22.10 13.19
C VAL A 83 0.95 -22.15 14.43
N THR A 84 1.22 -21.23 15.36
CA THR A 84 0.37 -20.91 16.51
C THR A 84 0.24 -19.40 16.64
N PHE A 85 -0.91 -18.88 16.24
CA PHE A 85 -1.24 -17.46 16.46
C PHE A 85 -1.89 -17.29 17.84
N PRO A 86 -1.53 -16.23 18.56
CA PRO A 86 -2.09 -15.99 19.89
C PRO A 86 -3.61 -15.71 19.85
N PRO A 87 -4.33 -15.96 20.97
CA PRO A 87 -5.72 -15.58 21.08
C PRO A 87 -5.93 -14.09 20.80
N GLY A 88 -7.00 -13.76 20.09
CA GLY A 88 -7.36 -12.37 19.81
C GLY A 88 -6.57 -11.67 18.71
N PHE A 89 -5.56 -12.31 18.10
CA PHE A 89 -4.78 -11.71 17.03
C PHE A 89 -5.40 -11.89 15.65
N VAL A 90 -5.89 -13.09 15.34
CA VAL A 90 -6.48 -13.44 14.05
C VAL A 90 -7.96 -13.04 14.02
N ARG A 91 -8.37 -12.34 12.96
CA ARG A 91 -9.77 -11.93 12.75
C ARG A 91 -10.64 -13.08 12.25
N ASN A 92 -10.11 -13.84 11.32
CA ASN A 92 -10.77 -14.99 10.69
C ASN A 92 -9.72 -16.05 10.38
N ALA A 93 -10.12 -17.31 10.48
CA ALA A 93 -9.32 -18.45 10.08
C ALA A 93 -10.24 -19.54 9.50
N GLU A 94 -9.86 -20.08 8.36
CA GLU A 94 -10.58 -21.13 7.66
C GLU A 94 -9.69 -22.34 7.51
N TYR A 95 -10.26 -23.50 7.77
CA TYR A 95 -9.58 -24.77 7.65
C TYR A 95 -10.21 -25.61 6.55
N GLU A 96 -9.43 -26.49 5.98
CA GLU A 96 -9.94 -27.50 5.06
C GLU A 96 -11.10 -28.26 5.69
N GLY A 97 -12.21 -28.42 4.94
CA GLY A 97 -13.44 -29.02 5.42
C GLY A 97 -14.31 -28.13 6.33
N ASP A 98 -13.97 -26.86 6.52
CA ASP A 98 -14.91 -25.90 7.09
C ASP A 98 -16.04 -25.61 6.10
N PRO A 99 -17.26 -25.30 6.57
CA PRO A 99 -18.36 -24.94 5.67
C PRO A 99 -18.00 -23.65 4.93
N GLU A 100 -18.46 -23.56 3.68
CA GLU A 100 -18.35 -22.35 2.90
C GLU A 100 -19.03 -21.16 3.57
N PHE A 101 -18.60 -19.96 3.22
CA PHE A 101 -19.15 -18.72 3.78
C PHE A 101 -20.68 -18.68 3.66
N GLY A 102 -21.36 -18.39 4.74
CA GLY A 102 -22.83 -18.36 4.81
C GLY A 102 -23.49 -19.70 5.15
N HIS A 103 -22.78 -20.80 5.10
CA HIS A 103 -23.30 -22.12 5.45
C HIS A 103 -23.05 -22.46 6.92
N LYS A 104 -24.05 -23.05 7.55
CA LYS A 104 -23.92 -23.53 8.94
C LYS A 104 -23.25 -24.90 8.97
N ARG A 105 -22.32 -25.07 9.91
CA ARG A 105 -21.72 -26.37 10.17
C ARG A 105 -22.76 -27.35 10.69
N ILE A 106 -22.75 -28.54 10.12
CA ILE A 106 -23.52 -29.70 10.63
C ILE A 106 -22.55 -30.51 11.52
N GLY A 107 -22.92 -30.65 12.80
CA GLY A 107 -22.13 -31.40 13.79
C GLY A 107 -21.14 -30.54 14.60
N PRO A 108 -20.38 -31.17 15.50
CA PRO A 108 -19.46 -30.48 16.39
C PRO A 108 -18.29 -29.88 15.62
N LYS A 109 -17.76 -28.75 16.13
CA LYS A 109 -16.54 -28.16 15.58
C LYS A 109 -15.35 -29.08 15.85
N PRO A 110 -14.56 -29.50 14.82
CA PRO A 110 -13.39 -30.32 15.01
C PRO A 110 -12.36 -29.67 15.93
N GLU A 111 -11.69 -30.47 16.73
CA GLU A 111 -10.50 -30.01 17.44
C GLU A 111 -9.39 -29.75 16.40
N ARG A 112 -8.74 -28.60 16.52
CA ARG A 112 -7.65 -28.23 15.62
C ARG A 112 -6.29 -28.53 16.22
N THR A 113 -5.40 -29.04 15.39
CA THR A 113 -4.02 -29.38 15.75
C THR A 113 -3.06 -28.77 14.74
N HIS A 114 -1.76 -28.86 14.95
CA HIS A 114 -0.75 -28.43 13.97
C HIS A 114 -0.78 -29.20 12.64
N GLN A 115 -1.55 -30.30 12.57
CA GLN A 115 -1.78 -31.06 11.35
C GLN A 115 -3.05 -30.66 10.62
N SER A 116 -3.88 -29.79 11.23
CA SER A 116 -5.08 -29.26 10.59
C SER A 116 -4.69 -28.28 9.50
N SER A 117 -5.07 -28.56 8.26
CA SER A 117 -4.78 -27.69 7.10
C SER A 117 -5.49 -26.35 7.27
N LEU A 118 -4.73 -25.30 7.43
CA LEU A 118 -5.21 -23.90 7.56
C LEU A 118 -5.13 -23.26 6.18
N VAL A 119 -6.29 -23.11 5.52
CA VAL A 119 -6.37 -22.65 4.13
C VAL A 119 -6.38 -21.14 3.99
N SER A 120 -6.95 -20.43 4.95
CA SER A 120 -6.87 -18.98 4.94
C SER A 120 -6.91 -18.39 6.34
N LEU A 121 -6.31 -17.23 6.51
CA LEU A 121 -6.41 -16.42 7.72
C LEU A 121 -6.19 -14.94 7.42
N GLY A 122 -6.73 -14.09 8.32
CA GLY A 122 -6.54 -12.64 8.22
C GLY A 122 -6.26 -12.01 9.56
N PHE A 123 -5.38 -11.01 9.56
CA PHE A 123 -5.08 -10.17 10.71
C PHE A 123 -4.70 -8.75 10.28
N ASP A 124 -4.64 -7.84 11.23
CA ASP A 124 -4.23 -6.47 10.98
C ASP A 124 -2.93 -6.14 11.72
N VAL A 125 -2.10 -5.31 11.11
CA VAL A 125 -0.85 -4.82 11.69
C VAL A 125 -0.69 -3.34 11.45
N ARG A 126 0.02 -2.65 12.34
CA ARG A 126 0.30 -1.22 12.22
C ARG A 126 1.73 -1.03 11.70
N TYR A 127 1.86 -0.27 10.62
CA TYR A 127 3.16 0.16 10.10
C TYR A 127 3.62 1.45 10.83
N PRO A 128 4.90 1.63 11.14
CA PRO A 128 6.04 0.80 10.69
C PRO A 128 6.41 -0.37 11.62
N GLU A 129 5.80 -0.51 12.78
CA GLU A 129 6.23 -1.50 13.79
C GLU A 129 5.98 -2.93 13.35
N ILE A 130 4.84 -3.20 12.73
CA ILE A 130 4.36 -4.53 12.29
C ILE A 130 4.57 -5.57 13.39
N VAL A 131 3.82 -5.42 14.46
CA VAL A 131 3.86 -6.27 15.65
C VAL A 131 2.52 -6.94 15.88
N ALA A 132 2.53 -8.07 16.58
CA ALA A 132 1.31 -8.75 17.01
C ALA A 132 0.67 -7.98 18.16
N ILE A 133 -0.52 -7.45 17.91
CA ILE A 133 -1.38 -6.84 18.93
C ILE A 133 -2.77 -7.46 18.85
N SER A 134 -3.53 -7.37 19.95
CA SER A 134 -4.88 -7.94 19.98
C SER A 134 -5.83 -7.21 19.01
N VAL A 135 -6.87 -7.93 18.56
CA VAL A 135 -7.92 -7.33 17.72
C VAL A 135 -8.61 -6.18 18.44
N GLU A 136 -8.75 -6.25 19.78
CA GLU A 136 -9.39 -5.19 20.56
C GLU A 136 -8.52 -3.92 20.59
N GLU A 137 -7.20 -4.05 20.84
CA GLU A 137 -6.26 -2.93 20.77
C GLU A 137 -6.24 -2.33 19.38
N THR A 138 -6.22 -3.19 18.33
CA THR A 138 -6.31 -2.79 16.94
C THR A 138 -7.56 -1.96 16.66
N ARG A 139 -8.72 -2.39 17.17
CA ARG A 139 -9.99 -1.70 16.98
C ARG A 139 -9.98 -0.32 17.65
N LEU A 140 -9.47 -0.24 18.87
CA LEU A 140 -9.37 1.02 19.61
C LEU A 140 -8.43 1.99 18.90
N ASP A 141 -7.27 1.53 18.47
CA ASP A 141 -6.30 2.39 17.76
C ASP A 141 -6.81 2.82 16.38
N LYS A 142 -7.45 1.92 15.62
CA LYS A 142 -8.04 2.27 14.31
C LYS A 142 -9.09 3.37 14.38
N SER A 143 -9.79 3.52 15.50
CA SER A 143 -10.78 4.57 15.68
C SER A 143 -10.16 5.98 15.63
N ASN A 144 -8.86 6.11 15.84
CA ASN A 144 -8.12 7.37 15.79
C ASN A 144 -7.70 7.79 14.37
N TYR A 145 -7.98 6.96 13.35
CA TYR A 145 -7.53 7.17 11.99
C TYR A 145 -8.68 7.18 10.98
N THR A 146 -8.39 7.82 9.84
CA THR A 146 -9.24 7.79 8.65
C THR A 146 -8.60 6.93 7.58
N ILE A 147 -9.32 6.67 6.48
CA ILE A 147 -8.77 6.04 5.28
C ILE A 147 -7.59 6.81 4.68
N TYR A 148 -7.47 8.12 4.97
CA TYR A 148 -6.45 9.00 4.38
C TYR A 148 -5.11 8.98 5.11
N ASN A 149 -5.11 8.70 6.42
CA ASN A 149 -3.91 8.79 7.25
C ASN A 149 -3.62 7.51 8.05
N THR A 150 -4.39 6.44 7.83
CA THR A 150 -4.21 5.19 8.56
C THR A 150 -2.82 4.57 8.33
N PRO A 151 -2.11 4.17 9.40
CA PRO A 151 -0.92 3.34 9.32
C PRO A 151 -1.25 1.83 9.28
N TRP A 152 -2.53 1.47 9.36
CA TRP A 152 -2.98 0.09 9.45
C TRP A 152 -2.93 -0.61 8.11
N LEU A 153 -2.40 -1.84 8.13
CA LEU A 153 -2.35 -2.79 7.04
C LEU A 153 -3.24 -3.97 7.38
N SER A 154 -3.95 -4.48 6.39
CA SER A 154 -4.70 -5.73 6.51
C SER A 154 -3.94 -6.83 5.80
N VAL A 155 -3.54 -7.86 6.52
CA VAL A 155 -2.83 -9.02 6.00
C VAL A 155 -3.80 -10.16 5.83
N HIS A 156 -3.82 -10.75 4.65
CA HIS A 156 -4.54 -11.96 4.32
C HIS A 156 -3.55 -12.99 3.80
N ILE A 157 -3.65 -14.23 4.29
CA ILE A 157 -2.80 -15.34 3.85
C ILE A 157 -3.71 -16.44 3.34
N THR A 158 -3.41 -16.94 2.16
CA THR A 158 -4.04 -18.14 1.58
C THR A 158 -2.99 -19.21 1.39
N ALA A 159 -3.30 -20.43 1.82
CA ALA A 159 -2.42 -21.58 1.67
C ALA A 159 -3.07 -22.62 0.76
N GLY A 160 -2.26 -23.34 -0.01
CA GLY A 160 -2.75 -24.39 -0.88
C GLY A 160 -1.73 -24.85 -1.90
N VAL A 161 -2.09 -25.93 -2.60
CA VAL A 161 -1.24 -26.52 -3.64
C VAL A 161 -0.95 -25.59 -4.80
N ASP A 162 -1.88 -24.67 -5.11
CA ASP A 162 -1.77 -23.72 -6.21
C ASP A 162 -0.66 -22.66 -6.01
N PHE A 163 -0.15 -22.54 -4.79
CA PHE A 163 0.93 -21.62 -4.44
C PHE A 163 2.28 -22.31 -4.28
N GLY A 164 2.33 -23.62 -4.56
CA GLY A 164 3.54 -24.44 -4.31
C GLY A 164 4.65 -24.26 -5.35
N ASP A 165 4.30 -23.87 -6.57
CA ASP A 165 5.23 -23.75 -7.70
C ASP A 165 5.87 -22.36 -7.83
N GLY A 166 5.44 -21.39 -7.03
CA GLY A 166 5.88 -20.00 -7.11
C GLY A 166 5.45 -19.25 -8.38
N GLN A 167 4.69 -19.89 -9.28
CA GLN A 167 4.31 -19.30 -10.57
C GLN A 167 2.99 -18.51 -10.53
N PHE A 168 2.31 -18.49 -9.40
CA PHE A 168 1.02 -17.79 -9.29
C PHE A 168 1.15 -16.30 -9.70
N LEU A 169 2.16 -15.59 -9.16
CA LEU A 169 2.38 -14.18 -9.49
C LEU A 169 2.77 -13.98 -10.97
N GLU A 170 3.53 -14.88 -11.57
CA GLU A 170 3.85 -14.85 -12.99
C GLU A 170 2.60 -15.03 -13.84
N ARG A 171 1.70 -15.98 -13.48
CA ARG A 171 0.43 -16.17 -14.17
C ARG A 171 -0.46 -14.94 -14.06
N VAL A 172 -0.54 -14.31 -12.89
CA VAL A 172 -1.28 -13.06 -12.66
C VAL A 172 -0.67 -11.94 -13.50
N THR A 173 0.64 -11.76 -13.48
CA THR A 173 1.34 -10.75 -14.28
C THR A 173 1.14 -10.97 -15.77
N ALA A 174 1.23 -12.21 -16.25
CA ALA A 174 0.96 -12.54 -17.65
C ALA A 174 -0.51 -12.28 -18.07
N SER A 175 -1.44 -12.26 -17.11
CA SER A 175 -2.83 -11.95 -17.38
C SER A 175 -3.11 -10.48 -17.64
N ILE A 176 -2.24 -9.57 -17.24
CA ILE A 176 -2.41 -8.11 -17.42
C ILE A 176 -2.71 -7.77 -18.90
N ASN A 177 -2.06 -8.47 -19.84
CA ASN A 177 -2.17 -8.20 -21.26
C ASN A 177 -3.05 -9.21 -22.01
N ARG A 178 -3.73 -10.13 -21.31
CA ARG A 178 -4.61 -11.13 -21.95
C ARG A 178 -6.02 -10.62 -22.21
N ASP A 179 -6.46 -9.62 -21.46
CA ASP A 179 -7.77 -9.03 -21.66
C ASP A 179 -7.73 -8.15 -22.90
N THR A 180 -8.47 -8.55 -23.94
CA THR A 180 -8.55 -7.79 -25.19
C THR A 180 -9.24 -6.43 -25.04
N ASN A 181 -9.96 -6.23 -23.94
CA ASN A 181 -10.62 -4.96 -23.61
C ASN A 181 -9.70 -4.00 -22.85
N PHE A 182 -8.54 -4.47 -22.38
CA PHE A 182 -7.58 -3.71 -21.58
C PHE A 182 -6.18 -3.87 -22.12
N GLN A 183 -5.56 -2.77 -22.44
CA GLN A 183 -4.14 -2.74 -22.73
C GLN A 183 -3.42 -1.95 -21.64
N PHE A 184 -2.56 -2.62 -20.91
CA PHE A 184 -1.65 -1.98 -20.00
C PHE A 184 -0.34 -1.64 -20.72
N ARG A 185 0.12 -0.43 -20.49
CA ARG A 185 1.40 0.05 -21.02
C ARG A 185 2.43 0.06 -19.91
N LYS A 186 3.55 -0.63 -20.12
CA LYS A 186 4.73 -0.50 -19.24
C LYS A 186 5.31 0.91 -19.41
N LEU A 187 5.50 1.60 -18.29
CA LEU A 187 6.17 2.90 -18.28
C LEU A 187 7.70 2.71 -18.39
N PRO A 188 8.41 3.66 -19.02
CA PRO A 188 9.87 3.54 -19.21
C PRO A 188 10.65 3.71 -17.90
N ARG A 189 10.03 4.25 -16.86
CA ARG A 189 10.64 4.47 -15.54
C ARG A 189 10.05 3.54 -14.51
N GLN A 190 10.89 3.03 -13.63
CA GLN A 190 10.47 2.31 -12.44
C GLN A 190 10.03 3.27 -11.34
N PHE A 191 9.22 2.76 -10.41
CA PHE A 191 8.82 3.44 -9.20
C PHE A 191 9.29 2.62 -7.99
N HIS A 192 10.26 3.12 -7.25
CA HIS A 192 10.88 2.42 -6.12
C HIS A 192 11.30 0.97 -6.43
N GLY A 193 11.99 0.76 -7.57
CA GLY A 193 12.43 -0.55 -8.02
C GLY A 193 11.37 -1.41 -8.70
N LEU A 194 10.12 -0.94 -8.76
CA LEU A 194 9.00 -1.65 -9.38
C LEU A 194 8.82 -1.21 -10.84
N ASP A 195 8.63 -2.15 -11.75
CA ASP A 195 8.10 -1.88 -13.08
C ASP A 195 6.65 -1.44 -13.00
N VAL A 196 6.30 -0.38 -13.70
CA VAL A 196 4.96 0.22 -13.65
C VAL A 196 4.18 -0.06 -14.91
N TYR A 197 2.99 -0.60 -14.76
CA TYR A 197 2.03 -0.80 -15.84
C TYR A 197 0.78 0.03 -15.54
N THR A 198 0.38 0.85 -16.50
CA THR A 198 -0.81 1.72 -16.38
C THR A 198 -1.74 1.47 -17.57
N PRO A 199 -3.05 1.67 -17.41
CA PRO A 199 -3.99 1.54 -18.51
C PRO A 199 -3.60 2.40 -19.71
N SER A 200 -3.70 1.85 -20.91
CA SER A 200 -3.40 2.58 -22.14
C SER A 200 -4.44 3.67 -22.41
N ALA A 201 -3.98 4.84 -22.80
CA ALA A 201 -4.86 5.95 -23.20
C ALA A 201 -5.73 5.61 -24.42
N VAL A 202 -5.34 4.62 -25.25
CA VAL A 202 -6.12 4.16 -26.42
C VAL A 202 -7.45 3.55 -26.00
N ASP A 203 -7.53 2.96 -24.81
CA ASP A 203 -8.75 2.40 -24.25
C ASP A 203 -9.59 3.42 -23.47
N ALA A 204 -9.16 4.67 -23.40
CA ALA A 204 -9.96 5.79 -22.91
C ALA A 204 -11.14 6.09 -23.85
N ASN A 205 -11.90 5.05 -24.20
CA ASN A 205 -13.12 5.20 -24.96
C ASN A 205 -14.10 5.96 -24.06
N GLU A 206 -14.38 7.23 -24.38
CA GLU A 206 -15.30 8.10 -23.63
C GLU A 206 -16.67 7.43 -23.37
N ARG A 207 -17.07 6.50 -24.25
CA ARG A 207 -18.29 5.71 -24.10
C ARG A 207 -18.33 4.81 -22.87
N ASN A 208 -17.17 4.47 -22.30
CA ASN A 208 -17.10 3.64 -21.10
C ASN A 208 -16.96 4.45 -19.81
N ARG A 209 -17.01 5.77 -19.89
CA ARG A 209 -17.08 6.65 -18.72
C ARG A 209 -18.54 6.87 -18.31
N ASP A 210 -18.76 6.99 -17.01
CA ASP A 210 -20.03 7.48 -16.49
C ASP A 210 -20.14 9.00 -16.65
N SER A 211 -21.26 9.59 -16.20
CA SER A 211 -21.51 11.02 -16.22
C SER A 211 -20.52 11.84 -15.37
N GLN A 212 -19.76 11.18 -14.50
CA GLN A 212 -18.71 11.77 -13.65
C GLN A 212 -17.32 11.60 -14.25
N GLY A 213 -17.21 11.00 -15.44
CA GLY A 213 -15.92 10.74 -16.09
C GLY A 213 -15.16 9.54 -15.52
N ILE A 214 -15.79 8.72 -14.66
CA ILE A 214 -15.22 7.52 -14.08
C ILE A 214 -15.47 6.34 -15.02
N TYR A 215 -14.47 5.50 -15.24
CA TYR A 215 -14.66 4.28 -16.01
C TYR A 215 -15.68 3.36 -15.35
N LYS A 216 -16.63 2.86 -16.13
CA LYS A 216 -17.67 1.92 -15.66
C LYS A 216 -17.12 0.57 -15.22
N ASN A 217 -15.88 0.28 -15.55
CA ASN A 217 -15.23 -0.98 -15.22
C ASN A 217 -14.04 -0.69 -14.26
N ASP A 218 -14.15 -1.16 -13.01
CA ASP A 218 -13.17 -0.95 -11.94
C ASP A 218 -11.77 -1.44 -12.29
N ALA A 219 -11.64 -2.44 -13.17
CA ALA A 219 -10.34 -2.96 -13.58
C ALA A 219 -9.47 -1.93 -14.32
N ARG A 220 -10.03 -0.84 -14.83
CA ARG A 220 -9.30 0.24 -15.52
C ARG A 220 -8.80 1.33 -14.58
N ASP A 221 -9.28 1.36 -13.35
CA ASP A 221 -8.88 2.35 -12.35
C ASP A 221 -7.68 1.88 -11.53
N ILE A 222 -6.83 1.01 -12.08
CA ILE A 222 -5.67 0.46 -11.37
C ILE A 222 -4.37 0.64 -12.14
N ASP A 223 -3.31 0.98 -11.41
CA ASP A 223 -1.94 0.78 -11.85
C ASP A 223 -1.40 -0.52 -11.25
N VAL A 224 -0.57 -1.21 -12.00
CA VAL A 224 0.09 -2.44 -11.57
C VAL A 224 1.58 -2.18 -11.45
N PHE A 225 2.17 -2.67 -10.36
CA PHE A 225 3.57 -2.56 -10.04
C PHE A 225 4.13 -3.96 -9.85
N VAL A 226 5.24 -4.28 -10.53
CA VAL A 226 5.83 -5.61 -10.54
C VAL A 226 7.30 -5.52 -10.19
N HIS A 227 7.73 -6.34 -9.24
CA HIS A 227 9.15 -6.57 -8.98
C HIS A 227 9.57 -7.94 -9.49
N TYR A 228 10.76 -7.98 -10.08
CA TYR A 228 11.39 -9.20 -10.53
C TYR A 228 12.64 -9.44 -9.69
N ASP A 229 12.81 -10.68 -9.25
CA ASP A 229 14.01 -11.09 -8.53
C ASP A 229 15.25 -11.18 -9.45
N LYS A 230 16.37 -11.59 -8.89
CA LYS A 230 17.66 -11.75 -9.64
C LYS A 230 17.59 -12.81 -10.73
N GLU A 231 16.63 -13.74 -10.66
CA GLU A 231 16.37 -14.79 -11.63
C GLU A 231 15.31 -14.36 -12.67
N ASN A 232 14.90 -13.08 -12.64
CA ASN A 232 13.84 -12.52 -13.47
C ASN A 232 12.47 -13.18 -13.29
N LYS A 233 12.20 -13.67 -12.07
CA LYS A 233 10.89 -14.19 -11.66
C LYS A 233 10.12 -13.11 -10.91
N VAL A 234 8.80 -13.09 -11.08
CA VAL A 234 7.94 -12.17 -10.33
C VAL A 234 7.87 -12.60 -8.87
N ASP A 235 8.40 -11.80 -7.98
CA ASP A 235 8.36 -12.03 -6.53
C ASP A 235 7.43 -11.07 -5.79
N ASN A 236 7.02 -9.98 -6.45
CA ASN A 236 6.03 -9.04 -5.95
C ASN A 236 5.12 -8.53 -7.06
N PHE A 237 3.82 -8.46 -6.74
CA PHE A 237 2.80 -7.93 -7.62
C PHE A 237 1.88 -7.01 -6.81
N ILE A 238 1.81 -5.72 -7.18
CA ILE A 238 1.05 -4.74 -6.43
C ILE A 238 0.04 -4.09 -7.37
N ARG A 239 -1.22 -4.06 -6.96
CA ARG A 239 -2.31 -3.35 -7.65
C ARG A 239 -2.74 -2.19 -6.80
N CYS A 240 -2.73 -0.98 -7.36
CA CYS A 240 -3.23 0.20 -6.67
C CYS A 240 -4.30 0.88 -7.51
N SER A 241 -5.37 1.35 -6.89
CA SER A 241 -6.26 2.27 -7.56
C SER A 241 -5.45 3.49 -8.05
N ASN A 242 -5.67 3.89 -9.31
CA ASN A 242 -4.99 5.04 -9.91
C ASN A 242 -5.74 6.36 -9.68
N ARG A 243 -6.80 6.35 -8.89
CA ARG A 243 -7.51 7.55 -8.45
C ARG A 243 -6.53 8.48 -7.74
N ASN A 244 -6.57 9.75 -8.09
CA ASN A 244 -5.60 10.74 -7.62
C ASN A 244 -5.86 11.17 -6.17
N HIS A 245 -5.77 10.22 -5.24
CA HIS A 245 -5.80 10.52 -3.80
C HIS A 245 -4.92 9.54 -3.00
N ARG A 246 -4.37 10.02 -1.88
CA ARG A 246 -3.44 9.23 -1.03
C ARG A 246 -4.08 8.01 -0.37
N ALA A 247 -5.40 7.98 -0.25
CA ALA A 247 -6.15 6.87 0.32
C ALA A 247 -6.53 5.80 -0.71
N ALA A 248 -6.16 5.98 -2.00
CA ALA A 248 -6.40 4.96 -3.01
C ALA A 248 -5.88 3.60 -2.52
N PRO A 249 -6.71 2.55 -2.55
CA PRO A 249 -6.32 1.25 -2.02
C PRO A 249 -5.25 0.59 -2.88
N CYS A 250 -4.37 -0.15 -2.23
CA CYS A 250 -3.39 -1.05 -2.84
C CYS A 250 -3.53 -2.45 -2.25
N GLU A 251 -3.29 -3.45 -3.07
CA GLU A 251 -3.10 -4.85 -2.69
C GLU A 251 -1.70 -5.28 -3.13
N HIS A 252 -0.91 -5.75 -2.20
CA HIS A 252 0.46 -6.18 -2.40
C HIS A 252 0.56 -7.68 -2.18
N ASP A 253 0.80 -8.40 -3.25
CA ASP A 253 0.82 -9.85 -3.33
C ASP A 253 2.25 -10.39 -3.40
N PHE A 254 2.59 -11.36 -2.54
CA PHE A 254 3.88 -12.03 -2.49
C PHE A 254 3.79 -13.42 -1.84
N PHE A 255 4.87 -14.21 -1.93
CA PHE A 255 5.00 -15.50 -1.27
C PHE A 255 5.84 -15.40 0.00
N LEU A 256 5.57 -16.26 0.98
CA LEU A 256 6.45 -16.40 2.17
C LEU A 256 7.84 -16.89 1.78
N GLY A 257 7.94 -17.76 0.80
CA GLY A 257 9.19 -18.41 0.43
C GLY A 257 9.52 -19.62 1.32
N GLN A 258 10.77 -20.10 1.27
CA GLN A 258 11.26 -21.23 2.09
C GLN A 258 10.45 -22.51 1.93
N GLY A 259 9.86 -22.76 0.76
CA GLY A 259 9.04 -23.96 0.49
C GLY A 259 7.65 -23.94 1.10
N VAL A 260 7.23 -22.83 1.73
CA VAL A 260 5.88 -22.65 2.26
C VAL A 260 4.92 -22.33 1.12
N LYS A 261 3.87 -23.14 0.98
CA LYS A 261 2.88 -23.00 -0.10
C LYS A 261 1.80 -21.99 0.27
N THR A 262 2.18 -20.71 0.28
CA THR A 262 1.30 -19.62 0.70
C THR A 262 1.43 -18.42 -0.21
N HIS A 263 0.30 -17.75 -0.39
CA HIS A 263 0.18 -16.44 -0.99
C HIS A 263 -0.24 -15.45 0.10
N VAL A 264 0.45 -14.33 0.19
CA VAL A 264 0.19 -13.26 1.14
C VAL A 264 -0.26 -12.03 0.38
N THR A 265 -1.40 -11.48 0.77
CA THR A 265 -1.90 -10.19 0.29
C THR A 265 -1.89 -9.19 1.44
N VAL A 266 -1.22 -8.06 1.25
CA VAL A 266 -1.24 -6.94 2.18
C VAL A 266 -2.03 -5.79 1.56
N SER A 267 -3.18 -5.49 2.16
CA SER A 267 -3.97 -4.33 1.76
C SER A 267 -3.47 -3.09 2.51
N SER A 268 -3.21 -2.05 1.74
CA SER A 268 -2.66 -0.78 2.23
C SER A 268 -3.26 0.40 1.44
N ARG A 269 -2.80 1.61 1.71
CA ARG A 269 -3.09 2.78 0.89
C ARG A 269 -1.92 3.11 -0.05
N ARG A 270 -2.20 3.68 -1.21
CA ARG A 270 -1.20 4.04 -2.23
C ARG A 270 -0.07 4.94 -1.68
N GLY A 271 -0.37 5.79 -0.70
CA GLY A 271 0.66 6.60 -0.04
C GLY A 271 1.71 5.82 0.75
N MET A 272 1.57 4.50 0.89
CA MET A 272 2.55 3.62 1.53
C MET A 272 3.35 2.78 0.54
N LEU A 273 3.09 2.92 -0.77
CA LEU A 273 3.73 2.12 -1.82
C LEU A 273 5.26 2.27 -1.85
N GLU A 274 5.81 3.43 -1.48
CA GLU A 274 7.26 3.64 -1.37
C GLU A 274 7.95 2.72 -0.35
N ASN A 275 7.18 2.19 0.61
CA ASN A 275 7.68 1.33 1.69
C ASN A 275 7.41 -0.17 1.43
N TRP A 276 7.11 -0.56 0.19
CA TRP A 276 6.66 -1.91 -0.13
C TRP A 276 7.62 -3.01 0.31
N GLU A 277 8.94 -2.81 0.13
CA GLU A 277 9.97 -3.78 0.56
C GLU A 277 9.99 -3.98 2.07
N ASP A 278 9.96 -2.88 2.83
CA ASP A 278 9.97 -2.92 4.30
C ASP A 278 8.68 -3.56 4.84
N ILE A 279 7.53 -3.25 4.23
CA ILE A 279 6.24 -3.89 4.56
C ILE A 279 6.31 -5.39 4.33
N GLN A 280 6.78 -5.83 3.16
CA GLN A 280 6.95 -7.24 2.83
C GLN A 280 7.88 -7.94 3.82
N TYR A 281 9.08 -7.38 4.01
CA TYR A 281 10.09 -7.95 4.90
C TYR A 281 9.57 -8.14 6.33
N LYS A 282 9.00 -7.10 6.91
CA LYS A 282 8.49 -7.12 8.29
C LYS A 282 7.28 -8.04 8.43
N THR A 283 6.39 -8.07 7.43
CA THR A 283 5.23 -8.97 7.43
C THR A 283 5.68 -10.43 7.38
N LYS A 284 6.62 -10.79 6.50
CA LYS A 284 7.21 -12.14 6.47
C LYS A 284 7.84 -12.49 7.82
N LYS A 285 8.66 -11.57 8.36
CA LYS A 285 9.32 -11.77 9.65
C LYS A 285 8.30 -12.04 10.77
N LEU A 286 7.23 -11.24 10.85
CA LEU A 286 6.16 -11.44 11.83
C LEU A 286 5.51 -12.83 11.68
N ILE A 287 5.14 -13.22 10.45
CA ILE A 287 4.49 -14.53 10.23
C ILE A 287 5.39 -15.66 10.71
N PHE A 288 6.69 -15.61 10.43
CA PHE A 288 7.63 -16.62 10.90
C PHE A 288 7.82 -16.66 12.42
N THR A 289 7.50 -15.60 13.18
CA THR A 289 7.53 -15.65 14.65
C THR A 289 6.46 -16.58 15.25
N PHE A 290 5.40 -16.86 14.48
CA PHE A 290 4.32 -17.79 14.89
C PHE A 290 4.62 -19.26 14.55
N ARG A 291 5.78 -19.54 13.99
CA ARG A 291 6.21 -20.92 13.71
C ARG A 291 6.31 -21.72 14.98
N SER A 292 5.65 -22.87 14.99
CA SER A 292 5.74 -23.88 16.07
C SER A 292 6.80 -24.91 15.74
N SER A 293 7.47 -25.38 16.76
CA SER A 293 8.48 -26.44 16.68
C SER A 293 7.87 -27.78 16.28
#